data_f9c05c80874c84b298ebcadfc6b4779d
#
_entry.id   f9c05c80874c84b298ebcadfc6b4779d
#
_cell.length_a   1.000
_cell.length_b   1.000
_cell.length_c   1.000
_cell.angle_alpha   90.00
_cell.angle_beta   90.00
_cell.angle_gamma   90.00
#
_symmetry.space_group_name_H-M   'P 1'
#
loop_
_entity.id
_entity.type
_entity.pdbx_description
1 polymer ?
#
loop_
_entity_poly.entity_id
_entity_poly.type
_entity_poly.pdbx_seq_one_letter_code
_entity_poly.pdbx_strand_id
1 'polypeptide(L)'
;LVVSSFGLIGPGGVLPRHHTATVAAELRKRSRALHHFVDMLGSRFTGLYVLAGAKYRPAGDPLPAERVLAAAVGLETPGLAARVGVPRDNVLYHAGHLASRSRSAARLAALVEEETGAPVSLEEFAGRWVRLPPTERSRLAGGGRGAGAEGQHARLGEGALIGVQSWDAQARFVIRIGPVDARQFEMLLPGRPLHARVVALARLFVGLDTGFAIAPTLQAPAIAPLRLGLAGGSRLGWTSWLSLPPGRRRNRPGTEPCFEPR
;
A
#
# COMPACT_ATOMS: atom_id res chain seq x y z
N LEU A 1 42.47 -11.96 -7.94
CA LEU A 1 42.09 -10.70 -7.29
C LEU A 1 43.17 -10.33 -6.30
N VAL A 2 43.72 -9.11 -6.36
CA VAL A 2 44.73 -8.63 -5.40
C VAL A 2 44.07 -7.63 -4.49
N VAL A 3 44.11 -7.84 -3.18
CA VAL A 3 43.57 -6.96 -2.15
C VAL A 3 44.72 -6.29 -1.42
N SER A 4 44.77 -4.98 -1.40
CA SER A 4 45.83 -4.18 -0.78
C SER A 4 45.43 -3.49 0.53
N SER A 5 44.15 -3.56 0.90
CA SER A 5 43.58 -2.82 2.04
C SER A 5 43.84 -3.50 3.38
N PHE A 6 43.90 -4.80 3.42
CA PHE A 6 44.20 -5.59 4.62
C PHE A 6 44.79 -6.96 4.23
N GLY A 7 45.53 -7.59 5.14
CA GLY A 7 46.13 -8.89 4.90
C GLY A 7 46.74 -9.48 6.18
N LEU A 8 47.19 -10.75 6.09
CA LEU A 8 47.84 -11.39 7.21
C LEU A 8 49.28 -10.89 7.39
N ILE A 9 49.97 -10.56 6.30
CA ILE A 9 51.36 -10.10 6.25
C ILE A 9 51.46 -8.75 5.54
N GLY A 10 52.55 -8.05 5.69
CA GLY A 10 52.81 -6.75 5.09
C GLY A 10 52.74 -5.60 6.09
N PRO A 11 52.78 -4.31 5.62
CA PRO A 11 52.86 -3.13 6.50
C PRO A 11 51.68 -3.00 7.46
N GLY A 12 50.47 -3.40 7.02
CA GLY A 12 49.22 -3.41 7.79
C GLY A 12 48.77 -4.83 8.18
N GLY A 13 49.65 -5.82 8.11
CA GLY A 13 49.32 -7.22 8.39
C GLY A 13 48.96 -7.47 9.86
N VAL A 14 48.05 -8.39 10.10
CA VAL A 14 47.60 -8.79 11.44
C VAL A 14 48.68 -9.63 12.15
N LEU A 15 49.47 -10.40 11.39
CA LEU A 15 50.52 -11.22 11.94
C LEU A 15 51.74 -10.39 12.37
N PRO A 16 52.50 -10.83 13.40
CA PRO A 16 53.73 -10.18 13.82
C PRO A 16 54.72 -10.00 12.65
N ARG A 17 55.51 -8.91 12.69
CA ARG A 17 56.44 -8.53 11.60
C ARG A 17 57.45 -9.59 11.20
N HIS A 18 57.85 -10.49 12.11
CA HIS A 18 58.81 -11.57 11.79
C HIS A 18 58.24 -12.53 10.74
N HIS A 19 56.91 -12.79 10.72
CA HIS A 19 56.32 -13.60 9.66
C HIS A 19 56.43 -12.91 8.29
N THR A 20 56.23 -11.60 8.24
CA THR A 20 56.43 -10.82 7.02
C THR A 20 57.90 -10.90 6.55
N ALA A 21 58.87 -10.80 7.49
CA ALA A 21 60.30 -10.90 7.18
C ALA A 21 60.64 -12.31 6.66
N THR A 22 60.12 -13.38 7.29
CA THR A 22 60.32 -14.77 6.86
C THR A 22 59.79 -15.01 5.44
N VAL A 23 58.54 -14.57 5.16
CA VAL A 23 57.96 -14.69 3.81
C VAL A 23 58.79 -13.93 2.78
N ALA A 24 59.27 -12.72 3.13
CA ALA A 24 60.13 -11.93 2.22
C ALA A 24 61.47 -12.60 1.97
N ALA A 25 62.05 -13.24 2.98
CA ALA A 25 63.29 -14.00 2.84
C ALA A 25 63.13 -15.22 1.91
N GLU A 26 62.04 -15.97 2.05
CA GLU A 26 61.76 -17.13 1.19
C GLU A 26 61.46 -16.69 -0.26
N LEU A 27 60.75 -15.60 -0.46
CA LEU A 27 60.50 -15.02 -1.80
C LEU A 27 61.84 -14.63 -2.49
N ARG A 28 62.82 -14.07 -1.76
CA ARG A 28 64.15 -13.78 -2.32
C ARG A 28 64.88 -15.05 -2.78
N LYS A 29 64.67 -16.18 -2.10
CA LYS A 29 65.15 -17.50 -2.50
C LYS A 29 64.30 -18.13 -3.63
N ARG A 30 63.35 -17.41 -4.21
CA ARG A 30 62.40 -17.86 -5.23
C ARG A 30 61.44 -18.96 -4.72
N SER A 31 61.33 -19.21 -3.42
CA SER A 31 60.37 -20.10 -2.81
C SER A 31 59.04 -19.34 -2.57
N ARG A 32 57.96 -19.78 -3.21
CA ARG A 32 56.65 -19.16 -3.07
C ARG A 32 55.68 -19.94 -2.17
N ALA A 33 56.12 -21.11 -1.66
CA ALA A 33 55.23 -22.01 -0.92
C ALA A 33 54.61 -21.36 0.31
N LEU A 34 55.43 -20.68 1.13
CA LEU A 34 54.93 -19.99 2.33
C LEU A 34 54.00 -18.82 2.00
N HIS A 35 54.33 -18.07 0.94
CA HIS A 35 53.46 -16.98 0.46
C HIS A 35 52.09 -17.49 0.03
N HIS A 36 52.04 -18.54 -0.81
CA HIS A 36 50.79 -19.15 -1.25
C HIS A 36 49.98 -19.74 -0.11
N PHE A 37 50.65 -20.31 0.91
CA PHE A 37 49.97 -20.81 2.10
C PHE A 37 49.28 -19.69 2.87
N VAL A 38 49.96 -18.57 3.12
CA VAL A 38 49.39 -17.40 3.79
C VAL A 38 48.25 -16.78 2.97
N ASP A 39 48.40 -16.73 1.64
CA ASP A 39 47.40 -16.22 0.72
C ASP A 39 46.12 -17.09 0.70
N MET A 40 46.32 -18.43 0.74
CA MET A 40 45.22 -19.38 0.85
C MET A 40 44.38 -19.12 2.13
N LEU A 41 45.05 -18.95 3.27
CA LEU A 41 44.39 -18.64 4.53
C LEU A 41 43.72 -17.27 4.48
N GLY A 42 44.42 -16.25 3.94
CA GLY A 42 43.92 -14.88 3.82
C GLY A 42 42.69 -14.75 2.91
N SER A 43 42.63 -15.55 1.84
CA SER A 43 41.56 -15.49 0.84
C SER A 43 40.17 -15.74 1.45
N ARG A 44 40.08 -16.67 2.41
CA ARG A 44 38.80 -16.95 3.10
C ARG A 44 38.34 -15.78 3.97
N PHE A 45 39.28 -15.18 4.72
CA PHE A 45 38.94 -13.99 5.52
C PHE A 45 38.58 -12.79 4.68
N THR A 46 39.24 -12.58 3.55
CA THR A 46 38.89 -11.55 2.57
C THR A 46 37.48 -11.75 2.03
N GLY A 47 37.12 -12.98 1.64
CA GLY A 47 35.77 -13.31 1.19
C GLY A 47 34.72 -13.04 2.26
N LEU A 48 34.96 -13.46 3.50
CA LEU A 48 34.05 -13.20 4.62
C LEU A 48 33.88 -11.69 4.92
N TYR A 49 34.98 -10.94 4.82
CA TYR A 49 34.93 -9.48 5.00
C TYR A 49 34.06 -8.78 3.93
N VAL A 50 34.22 -9.19 2.66
CA VAL A 50 33.40 -8.67 1.56
C VAL A 50 31.93 -9.01 1.79
N LEU A 51 31.62 -10.26 2.17
CA LEU A 51 30.24 -10.68 2.48
C LEU A 51 29.65 -9.91 3.67
N ALA A 52 30.44 -9.67 4.71
CA ALA A 52 30.04 -8.88 5.86
C ALA A 52 29.73 -7.42 5.46
N GLY A 53 30.55 -6.84 4.56
CA GLY A 53 30.33 -5.51 4.03
C GLY A 53 29.09 -5.41 3.12
N ALA A 54 28.86 -6.45 2.33
CA ALA A 54 27.69 -6.51 1.44
C ALA A 54 26.37 -6.64 2.22
N LYS A 55 26.38 -7.36 3.36
CA LYS A 55 25.19 -7.65 4.17
C LYS A 55 24.37 -6.40 4.54
N TYR A 56 25.01 -5.27 4.79
CA TYR A 56 24.38 -4.03 5.23
C TYR A 56 24.35 -2.95 4.13
N ARG A 57 24.63 -3.32 2.87
CA ARG A 57 24.65 -2.41 1.73
C ARG A 57 23.60 -2.82 0.71
N PRO A 58 22.35 -2.32 0.82
CA PRO A 58 21.27 -2.69 -0.09
C PRO A 58 21.55 -2.31 -1.56
N ALA A 59 22.44 -1.35 -1.80
CA ALA A 59 22.87 -0.99 -3.16
C ALA A 59 23.68 -2.10 -3.86
N GLY A 60 24.34 -3.00 -3.10
CA GLY A 60 25.09 -4.13 -3.66
C GLY A 60 24.26 -5.39 -3.88
N ASP A 61 23.36 -5.69 -2.93
CA ASP A 61 22.37 -6.77 -3.01
C ASP A 61 21.10 -6.32 -2.28
N PRO A 62 20.06 -5.92 -3.00
CA PRO A 62 18.80 -5.45 -2.42
C PRO A 62 17.96 -6.57 -1.81
N LEU A 63 18.11 -7.83 -2.26
CA LEU A 63 17.23 -8.94 -1.88
C LEU A 63 17.11 -9.17 -0.36
N PRO A 64 18.19 -9.12 0.46
CA PRO A 64 18.04 -9.29 1.90
C PRO A 64 17.22 -8.15 2.54
N ALA A 65 17.41 -6.91 2.09
CA ALA A 65 16.66 -5.75 2.60
C ALA A 65 15.18 -5.83 2.21
N GLU A 66 14.89 -6.19 0.95
CA GLU A 66 13.52 -6.39 0.47
C GLU A 66 12.78 -7.48 1.25
N ARG A 67 13.46 -8.60 1.58
CA ARG A 67 12.88 -9.67 2.39
C ARG A 67 12.54 -9.20 3.80
N VAL A 68 13.43 -8.44 4.42
CA VAL A 68 13.16 -7.85 5.75
C VAL A 68 11.97 -6.91 5.70
N LEU A 69 11.89 -6.03 4.69
CA LEU A 69 10.76 -5.14 4.51
C LEU A 69 9.46 -5.91 4.24
N ALA A 70 9.51 -6.92 3.37
CA ALA A 70 8.36 -7.78 3.09
C ALA A 70 7.88 -8.53 4.35
N ALA A 71 8.80 -9.03 5.17
CA ALA A 71 8.48 -9.67 6.45
C ALA A 71 7.85 -8.68 7.43
N ALA A 72 8.36 -7.44 7.51
CA ALA A 72 7.81 -6.38 8.37
C ALA A 72 6.36 -6.01 7.99
N VAL A 73 6.04 -6.06 6.70
CA VAL A 73 4.67 -5.81 6.18
C VAL A 73 3.79 -7.07 6.23
N GLY A 74 4.40 -8.26 6.46
CA GLY A 74 3.69 -9.55 6.49
C GLY A 74 3.55 -10.21 5.11
N LEU A 75 4.30 -9.77 4.09
CA LEU A 75 4.20 -10.29 2.71
C LEU A 75 5.28 -11.31 2.32
N GLU A 76 6.10 -11.76 3.26
CA GLU A 76 7.14 -12.76 2.95
C GLU A 76 6.58 -14.19 2.77
N THR A 77 5.34 -14.43 3.19
CA THR A 77 4.67 -15.73 2.96
C THR A 77 4.48 -15.98 1.47
N PRO A 78 4.90 -17.14 0.94
CA PRO A 78 4.75 -17.47 -0.48
C PRO A 78 3.30 -17.33 -0.97
N GLY A 79 3.13 -16.68 -2.12
CA GLY A 79 1.83 -16.48 -2.77
C GLY A 79 0.96 -15.37 -2.18
N LEU A 80 1.31 -14.78 -1.02
CA LEU A 80 0.51 -13.72 -0.42
C LEU A 80 0.62 -12.40 -1.20
N ALA A 81 1.82 -12.03 -1.63
CA ALA A 81 2.05 -10.82 -2.41
C ALA A 81 1.19 -10.77 -3.70
N ALA A 82 1.00 -11.91 -4.37
CA ALA A 82 0.16 -11.99 -5.57
C ALA A 82 -1.33 -11.72 -5.30
N ARG A 83 -1.82 -11.91 -4.07
CA ARG A 83 -3.21 -11.70 -3.68
C ARG A 83 -3.53 -10.24 -3.33
N VAL A 84 -2.52 -9.41 -3.08
CA VAL A 84 -2.70 -8.01 -2.69
C VAL A 84 -3.22 -7.17 -3.85
N GLY A 85 -2.95 -7.56 -5.11
CA GLY A 85 -3.39 -6.82 -6.30
C GLY A 85 -2.59 -5.54 -6.58
N VAL A 86 -1.44 -5.37 -5.91
CA VAL A 86 -0.48 -4.28 -6.10
C VAL A 86 0.90 -4.91 -6.35
N PRO A 87 1.73 -4.34 -7.24
CA PRO A 87 3.11 -4.77 -7.40
C PRO A 87 3.86 -4.76 -6.07
N ARG A 88 4.71 -5.78 -5.85
CA ARG A 88 5.48 -5.92 -4.60
C ARG A 88 6.29 -4.66 -4.29
N ASP A 89 6.90 -4.05 -5.29
CA ASP A 89 7.76 -2.88 -5.14
C ASP A 89 6.99 -1.68 -4.58
N ASN A 90 5.74 -1.47 -5.02
CA ASN A 90 4.87 -0.42 -4.48
C ASN A 90 4.56 -0.66 -2.99
N VAL A 91 4.31 -1.92 -2.61
CA VAL A 91 4.04 -2.25 -1.20
C VAL A 91 5.29 -2.06 -0.35
N LEU A 92 6.47 -2.45 -0.86
CA LEU A 92 7.75 -2.26 -0.17
C LEU A 92 8.12 -0.77 -0.04
N TYR A 93 7.80 0.04 -1.05
CA TYR A 93 7.95 1.50 -0.99
C TYR A 93 7.15 2.09 0.18
N HIS A 94 5.92 1.65 0.37
CA HIS A 94 5.04 2.09 1.45
C HIS A 94 5.22 1.28 2.77
N ALA A 95 6.29 0.48 2.89
CA ALA A 95 6.48 -0.40 4.04
C ALA A 95 6.47 0.35 5.38
N GLY A 96 6.98 1.58 5.44
CA GLY A 96 6.98 2.42 6.64
C GLY A 96 5.56 2.73 7.15
N HIS A 97 4.62 2.97 6.26
CA HIS A 97 3.21 3.17 6.61
C HIS A 97 2.51 1.86 6.98
N LEU A 98 2.81 0.79 6.24
CA LEU A 98 2.14 -0.51 6.37
C LEU A 98 2.64 -1.36 7.54
N ALA A 99 3.91 -1.27 7.93
CA ALA A 99 4.48 -2.03 9.04
C ALA A 99 4.00 -1.56 10.42
N SER A 100 3.54 -0.32 10.53
CA SER A 100 3.04 0.21 11.79
C SER A 100 1.71 -0.42 12.19
N ARG A 101 1.57 -0.83 13.44
CA ARG A 101 0.30 -1.34 13.99
C ARG A 101 -0.76 -0.25 14.16
N SER A 102 -0.34 1.00 14.38
CA SER A 102 -1.28 2.13 14.49
C SER A 102 -1.78 2.53 13.10
N ARG A 103 -3.02 2.22 12.81
CA ARG A 103 -3.71 2.53 11.55
C ARG A 103 -4.47 3.84 11.70
N SER A 104 -3.76 4.98 11.57
CA SER A 104 -4.38 6.30 11.67
C SER A 104 -4.85 6.82 10.32
N ALA A 105 -5.89 7.66 10.31
CA ALA A 105 -6.38 8.35 9.13
C ALA A 105 -5.29 9.18 8.44
N ALA A 106 -4.47 9.90 9.22
CA ALA A 106 -3.36 10.69 8.68
C ALA A 106 -2.34 9.86 7.90
N ARG A 107 -2.01 8.64 8.37
CA ARG A 107 -1.09 7.73 7.64
C ARG A 107 -1.71 7.17 6.37
N LEU A 108 -2.99 6.85 6.38
CA LEU A 108 -3.70 6.43 5.17
C LEU A 108 -3.75 7.57 4.16
N ALA A 109 -4.02 8.80 4.60
CA ALA A 109 -4.00 9.97 3.73
C ALA A 109 -2.62 10.13 3.08
N ALA A 110 -1.53 10.12 3.87
CA ALA A 110 -0.17 10.24 3.36
C ALA A 110 0.18 9.12 2.36
N LEU A 111 -0.19 7.86 2.65
CA LEU A 111 0.02 6.73 1.75
C LEU A 111 -0.67 6.93 0.39
N VAL A 112 -1.95 7.37 0.41
CA VAL A 112 -2.71 7.61 -0.82
C VAL A 112 -2.19 8.87 -1.53
N GLU A 113 -1.75 9.89 -0.81
CA GLU A 113 -1.14 11.10 -1.36
C GLU A 113 0.17 10.80 -2.08
N GLU A 114 1.05 9.98 -1.50
CA GLU A 114 2.28 9.50 -2.16
C GLU A 114 1.99 8.70 -3.43
N GLU A 115 0.97 7.82 -3.41
CA GLU A 115 0.61 6.99 -4.58
C GLU A 115 -0.03 7.81 -5.70
N THR A 116 -0.83 8.82 -5.36
CA THR A 116 -1.59 9.61 -6.35
C THR A 116 -0.88 10.89 -6.79
N GLY A 117 0.03 11.40 -5.96
CA GLY A 117 0.64 12.72 -6.17
C GLY A 117 -0.34 13.88 -6.02
N ALA A 118 -1.49 13.68 -5.37
CA ALA A 118 -2.55 14.67 -5.19
C ALA A 118 -2.90 14.80 -3.71
N PRO A 119 -3.34 15.98 -3.24
CA PRO A 119 -3.74 16.16 -1.86
C PRO A 119 -4.90 15.25 -1.48
N VAL A 120 -4.83 14.66 -0.30
CA VAL A 120 -5.81 13.68 0.19
C VAL A 120 -6.34 14.09 1.56
N SER A 121 -7.64 13.98 1.72
CA SER A 121 -8.31 14.13 3.02
C SER A 121 -9.23 12.95 3.28
N LEU A 122 -9.35 12.54 4.54
CA LEU A 122 -10.28 11.50 4.93
C LEU A 122 -11.47 12.13 5.67
N GLU A 123 -12.66 11.71 5.28
CA GLU A 123 -13.89 11.97 6.01
C GLU A 123 -14.23 10.71 6.80
N GLU A 124 -13.99 10.77 8.09
CA GLU A 124 -14.27 9.67 9.01
C GLU A 124 -15.78 9.63 9.33
N PHE A 125 -16.27 8.46 9.76
CA PHE A 125 -17.68 8.29 10.16
C PHE A 125 -18.69 8.67 9.08
N ALA A 126 -18.39 8.42 7.82
CA ALA A 126 -19.31 8.63 6.72
C ALA A 126 -20.38 7.55 6.72
N GLY A 127 -21.50 7.81 7.40
CA GLY A 127 -22.58 6.85 7.56
C GLY A 127 -23.20 6.40 6.24
N ARG A 128 -23.82 5.22 6.27
CA ARG A 128 -24.62 4.70 5.15
C ARG A 128 -25.77 3.84 5.62
N TRP A 129 -26.73 3.64 4.73
CA TRP A 129 -27.78 2.65 4.90
C TRP A 129 -27.24 1.24 4.62
N VAL A 130 -27.18 0.40 5.65
CA VAL A 130 -26.78 -1.00 5.55
C VAL A 130 -28.03 -1.87 5.39
N ARG A 131 -28.02 -2.73 4.38
CA ARG A 131 -29.15 -3.63 4.12
C ARG A 131 -29.15 -4.76 5.12
N LEU A 132 -30.26 -4.92 5.84
CA LEU A 132 -30.44 -6.02 6.77
C LEU A 132 -30.71 -7.34 6.04
N PRO A 133 -30.01 -8.43 6.39
CA PRO A 133 -30.32 -9.74 5.87
C PRO A 133 -31.76 -10.15 6.30
N PRO A 134 -32.44 -11.02 5.55
CA PRO A 134 -33.80 -11.43 5.88
C PRO A 134 -33.98 -12.01 7.29
N THR A 135 -32.92 -12.61 7.84
CA THR A 135 -32.86 -13.18 9.20
C THR A 135 -32.85 -12.13 10.31
N GLU A 136 -32.45 -10.90 10.01
CA GLU A 136 -32.35 -9.80 10.98
C GLU A 136 -33.48 -8.77 10.86
N ARG A 137 -34.44 -9.00 9.94
CA ARG A 137 -35.57 -8.08 9.76
C ARG A 137 -36.68 -8.38 10.74
N SER A 138 -37.26 -7.35 11.29
CA SER A 138 -38.45 -7.47 12.13
C SER A 138 -39.62 -8.04 11.32
N ARG A 139 -40.30 -9.02 11.88
CA ARG A 139 -41.53 -9.60 11.36
C ARG A 139 -42.56 -9.68 12.47
N LEU A 140 -43.74 -9.17 12.21
CA LEU A 140 -44.84 -9.32 13.13
C LEU A 140 -45.26 -10.79 13.28
N ALA A 141 -45.78 -11.14 14.44
CA ALA A 141 -46.35 -12.46 14.69
C ALA A 141 -47.49 -12.71 13.67
N GLY A 142 -47.39 -13.85 12.95
CA GLY A 142 -48.47 -14.30 12.10
C GLY A 142 -49.55 -14.97 12.95
N GLY A 143 -50.83 -14.71 12.70
CA GLY A 143 -51.94 -15.26 13.45
C GLY A 143 -52.15 -16.78 13.34
N GLY A 144 -51.13 -17.55 12.98
CA GLY A 144 -51.15 -19.02 12.80
C GLY A 144 -50.42 -19.75 13.95
N ARG A 145 -50.87 -20.99 14.24
CA ARG A 145 -50.16 -21.90 15.17
C ARG A 145 -49.00 -22.57 14.40
N GLY A 146 -47.76 -22.18 14.68
CA GLY A 146 -46.57 -22.78 14.05
C GLY A 146 -45.26 -22.04 14.38
N ALA A 147 -44.12 -22.56 13.92
CA ALA A 147 -42.81 -21.92 14.04
C ALA A 147 -42.83 -20.60 13.20
N GLY A 148 -42.88 -19.46 13.88
CA GLY A 148 -43.05 -18.13 13.28
C GLY A 148 -44.26 -17.38 13.83
N ALA A 149 -45.11 -18.01 14.66
CA ALA A 149 -46.26 -17.38 15.28
C ALA A 149 -45.86 -16.27 16.31
N GLU A 150 -44.65 -16.34 16.85
CA GLU A 150 -44.17 -15.39 17.85
C GLU A 150 -43.54 -14.10 17.23
N GLY A 151 -43.42 -14.04 15.93
CA GLY A 151 -42.71 -12.95 15.26
C GLY A 151 -41.19 -13.03 15.42
N GLN A 152 -40.45 -12.19 14.71
CA GLN A 152 -39.00 -12.09 14.75
C GLN A 152 -38.62 -10.62 15.01
N HIS A 153 -37.80 -10.36 16.02
CA HIS A 153 -37.40 -9.00 16.43
C HIS A 153 -38.61 -8.05 16.52
N ALA A 154 -39.73 -8.54 17.11
CA ALA A 154 -41.00 -7.84 17.13
C ALA A 154 -41.26 -7.05 18.42
N ARG A 155 -40.33 -7.10 19.39
CA ARG A 155 -40.48 -6.40 20.67
C ARG A 155 -39.88 -5.00 20.60
N LEU A 156 -40.67 -4.01 20.90
CA LEU A 156 -40.24 -2.62 20.95
C LEU A 156 -39.21 -2.44 22.08
N GLY A 157 -38.09 -1.79 21.82
CA GLY A 157 -36.98 -1.63 22.77
C GLY A 157 -36.00 -2.80 22.83
N GLU A 158 -36.31 -3.98 22.22
CA GLU A 158 -35.45 -5.16 22.20
C GLU A 158 -35.00 -5.56 20.79
N GLY A 159 -34.76 -4.60 19.90
CA GLY A 159 -34.24 -4.86 18.56
C GLY A 159 -35.27 -4.76 17.43
N ALA A 160 -36.49 -4.25 17.67
CA ALA A 160 -37.44 -3.98 16.62
C ALA A 160 -36.96 -2.84 15.71
N LEU A 161 -36.70 -3.16 14.42
CA LEU A 161 -36.31 -2.19 13.41
C LEU A 161 -37.36 -2.17 12.29
N ILE A 162 -37.82 -0.98 11.93
CA ILE A 162 -38.77 -0.81 10.83
C ILE A 162 -38.00 -0.68 9.53
N GLY A 163 -38.30 -1.57 8.56
CA GLY A 163 -37.75 -1.52 7.22
C GLY A 163 -36.70 -2.60 6.92
N VAL A 164 -36.03 -2.43 5.79
CA VAL A 164 -35.05 -3.40 5.25
C VAL A 164 -33.61 -2.89 5.33
N GLN A 165 -33.42 -1.69 5.88
CA GLN A 165 -32.11 -1.05 6.02
C GLN A 165 -32.01 -0.36 7.37
N SER A 166 -30.81 -0.35 7.94
CA SER A 166 -30.46 0.40 9.15
C SER A 166 -29.39 1.43 8.82
N TRP A 167 -29.48 2.61 9.42
CA TRP A 167 -28.44 3.62 9.30
C TRP A 167 -27.29 3.28 10.24
N ASP A 168 -26.09 3.12 9.69
CA ASP A 168 -24.87 2.90 10.43
C ASP A 168 -23.91 4.07 10.20
N ALA A 169 -23.66 4.85 11.27
CA ALA A 169 -22.78 6.01 11.22
C ALA A 169 -21.29 5.62 11.10
N GLN A 170 -20.92 4.40 11.49
CA GLN A 170 -19.55 3.91 11.45
C GLN A 170 -19.26 2.99 10.28
N ALA A 171 -20.22 2.83 9.36
CA ALA A 171 -20.14 1.84 8.29
C ALA A 171 -18.97 2.03 7.32
N ARG A 172 -18.49 3.26 7.15
CA ARG A 172 -17.39 3.57 6.23
C ARG A 172 -16.75 4.92 6.52
N PHE A 173 -15.62 5.16 5.86
CA PHE A 173 -15.00 6.47 5.69
C PHE A 173 -14.88 6.81 4.19
N VAL A 174 -14.62 8.07 3.85
CA VAL A 174 -14.45 8.52 2.46
C VAL A 174 -13.04 9.07 2.27
N ILE A 175 -12.33 8.56 1.25
CA ILE A 175 -11.05 9.07 0.80
C ILE A 175 -11.32 10.13 -0.27
N ARG A 176 -11.14 11.40 0.05
CA ARG A 176 -11.26 12.52 -0.89
C ARG A 176 -9.90 12.81 -1.49
N ILE A 177 -9.78 12.70 -2.82
CA ILE A 177 -8.52 12.89 -3.55
C ILE A 177 -8.67 14.12 -4.44
N GLY A 178 -7.83 15.11 -4.25
CA GLY A 178 -7.82 16.31 -5.07
C GLY A 178 -8.06 17.61 -4.31
N PRO A 179 -8.21 18.72 -5.06
CA PRO A 179 -8.66 18.82 -6.47
C PRO A 179 -7.56 18.44 -7.48
N VAL A 180 -7.89 17.56 -8.44
CA VAL A 180 -7.00 17.03 -9.47
C VAL A 180 -7.37 17.54 -10.87
N ASP A 181 -6.47 17.41 -11.83
CA ASP A 181 -6.74 17.70 -13.24
C ASP A 181 -7.61 16.63 -13.91
N ALA A 182 -8.05 16.88 -15.16
CA ALA A 182 -8.92 15.95 -15.87
C ALA A 182 -8.27 14.58 -16.13
N ARG A 183 -6.96 14.54 -16.37
CA ARG A 183 -6.22 13.31 -16.64
C ARG A 183 -6.10 12.45 -15.39
N GLN A 184 -5.70 13.05 -14.28
CA GLN A 184 -5.61 12.36 -12.98
C GLN A 184 -6.99 11.89 -12.51
N PHE A 185 -8.01 12.74 -12.68
CA PHE A 185 -9.40 12.37 -12.37
C PHE A 185 -9.83 11.12 -13.14
N GLU A 186 -9.55 11.05 -14.44
CA GLU A 186 -9.89 9.88 -15.25
C GLU A 186 -9.17 8.61 -14.78
N MET A 187 -7.90 8.71 -14.36
CA MET A 187 -7.15 7.58 -13.81
C MET A 187 -7.69 7.09 -12.46
N LEU A 188 -8.38 7.95 -11.72
CA LEU A 188 -9.00 7.63 -10.43
C LEU A 188 -10.42 7.04 -10.57
N LEU A 189 -10.97 6.94 -11.79
CA LEU A 189 -12.28 6.33 -12.02
C LEU A 189 -12.23 4.79 -11.90
N PRO A 190 -13.34 4.14 -11.49
CA PRO A 190 -13.43 2.69 -11.43
C PRO A 190 -13.05 2.01 -12.76
N GLY A 191 -12.29 0.92 -12.66
CA GLY A 191 -11.76 0.19 -13.80
C GLY A 191 -10.42 0.72 -14.34
N ARG A 192 -9.86 1.77 -13.78
CA ARG A 192 -8.53 2.27 -14.12
C ARG A 192 -7.45 1.72 -13.18
N PRO A 193 -6.21 1.56 -13.65
CA PRO A 193 -5.13 0.97 -12.85
C PRO A 193 -4.83 1.74 -11.55
N LEU A 194 -4.83 3.07 -11.58
CA LEU A 194 -4.58 3.89 -10.39
C LEU A 194 -5.66 3.70 -9.34
N HIS A 195 -6.94 3.69 -9.76
CA HIS A 195 -8.05 3.39 -8.85
C HIS A 195 -7.89 2.01 -8.19
N ALA A 196 -7.55 0.99 -8.98
CA ALA A 196 -7.34 -0.37 -8.47
C ALA A 196 -6.21 -0.43 -7.44
N ARG A 197 -5.09 0.27 -7.70
CA ARG A 197 -3.96 0.35 -6.75
C ARG A 197 -4.35 1.03 -5.46
N VAL A 198 -5.01 2.18 -5.53
CA VAL A 198 -5.50 2.90 -4.34
C VAL A 198 -6.44 2.03 -3.52
N VAL A 199 -7.38 1.33 -4.16
CA VAL A 199 -8.29 0.39 -3.48
C VAL A 199 -7.50 -0.73 -2.78
N ALA A 200 -6.54 -1.35 -3.46
CA ALA A 200 -5.78 -2.46 -2.91
C ALA A 200 -4.87 -2.00 -1.74
N LEU A 201 -4.21 -0.85 -1.86
CA LEU A 201 -3.41 -0.26 -0.78
C LEU A 201 -4.27 0.14 0.43
N ALA A 202 -5.44 0.74 0.20
CA ALA A 202 -6.37 1.09 1.27
C ALA A 202 -6.86 -0.17 2.00
N ARG A 203 -7.24 -1.23 1.27
CA ARG A 203 -7.62 -2.52 1.86
C ARG A 203 -6.49 -3.17 2.66
N LEU A 204 -5.26 -3.14 2.13
CA LEU A 204 -4.09 -3.65 2.84
C LEU A 204 -3.83 -2.88 4.14
N PHE A 205 -4.06 -1.57 4.13
CA PHE A 205 -3.87 -0.70 5.28
C PHE A 205 -4.97 -0.88 6.33
N VAL A 206 -6.25 -0.83 5.94
CA VAL A 206 -7.41 -0.79 6.85
C VAL A 206 -7.87 -2.19 7.24
N GLY A 207 -7.70 -3.18 6.36
CA GLY A 207 -8.28 -4.50 6.48
C GLY A 207 -9.60 -4.63 5.72
N LEU A 208 -10.37 -5.67 6.04
CA LEU A 208 -11.62 -6.00 5.35
C LEU A 208 -12.87 -5.58 6.14
N ASP A 209 -12.72 -5.28 7.43
CA ASP A 209 -13.85 -5.04 8.34
C ASP A 209 -14.48 -3.66 8.16
N THR A 210 -13.68 -2.67 7.74
CA THR A 210 -14.16 -1.29 7.58
C THR A 210 -14.36 -0.96 6.11
N GLY A 211 -15.57 -0.55 5.76
CA GLY A 211 -15.90 -0.06 4.42
C GLY A 211 -15.25 1.29 4.14
N PHE A 212 -15.00 1.59 2.87
CA PHE A 212 -14.57 2.92 2.44
C PHE A 212 -15.09 3.25 1.04
N ALA A 213 -15.04 4.53 0.71
CA ALA A 213 -15.34 5.01 -0.62
C ALA A 213 -14.24 5.98 -1.10
N ILE A 214 -14.02 6.05 -2.40
CA ILE A 214 -13.07 6.97 -3.03
C ILE A 214 -13.87 8.06 -3.72
N ALA A 215 -13.59 9.31 -3.37
CA ALA A 215 -14.25 10.49 -3.92
C ALA A 215 -13.22 11.41 -4.59
N PRO A 216 -12.89 11.19 -5.87
CA PRO A 216 -12.00 12.09 -6.60
C PRO A 216 -12.70 13.44 -6.84
N THR A 217 -11.96 14.52 -6.64
CA THR A 217 -12.44 15.89 -6.79
C THR A 217 -11.79 16.54 -8.00
N LEU A 218 -12.56 16.93 -9.00
CA LEU A 218 -12.06 17.56 -10.22
C LEU A 218 -11.93 19.08 -10.03
N GLN A 219 -10.79 19.65 -10.49
CA GLN A 219 -10.59 21.10 -10.51
C GLN A 219 -11.69 21.82 -11.29
N ALA A 220 -12.17 22.95 -10.77
CA ALA A 220 -13.25 23.72 -11.41
C ALA A 220 -13.03 24.07 -12.89
N PRO A 221 -11.83 24.53 -13.32
CA PRO A 221 -11.58 24.85 -14.73
C PRO A 221 -11.51 23.60 -15.63
N ALA A 222 -11.26 22.41 -15.07
CA ALA A 222 -11.17 21.16 -15.83
C ALA A 222 -12.53 20.50 -16.09
N ILE A 223 -13.62 21.04 -15.51
CA ILE A 223 -14.98 20.50 -15.69
C ILE A 223 -15.48 20.88 -17.09
N ALA A 224 -15.53 19.88 -17.98
CA ALA A 224 -16.05 20.04 -19.32
C ALA A 224 -17.58 20.21 -19.33
N PRO A 225 -18.14 20.98 -20.28
CA PRO A 225 -19.58 21.08 -20.45
C PRO A 225 -20.17 19.73 -20.84
N LEU A 226 -21.37 19.43 -20.32
CA LEU A 226 -22.11 18.22 -20.65
C LEU A 226 -22.43 18.17 -22.14
N ARG A 227 -22.07 17.07 -22.80
CA ARG A 227 -22.38 16.80 -24.22
C ARG A 227 -23.10 15.46 -24.33
N LEU A 228 -24.25 15.46 -24.99
CA LEU A 228 -25.05 14.28 -25.28
C LEU A 228 -24.70 13.73 -26.68
N GLY A 229 -24.80 12.42 -26.86
CA GLY A 229 -24.74 11.79 -28.19
C GLY A 229 -23.34 11.51 -28.75
N LEU A 230 -22.25 11.66 -27.98
CA LEU A 230 -20.89 11.32 -28.42
C LEU A 230 -20.44 9.98 -27.84
N ALA A 231 -19.87 9.12 -28.70
CA ALA A 231 -19.15 7.94 -28.25
C ALA A 231 -17.98 8.42 -27.35
N GLY A 232 -17.95 7.95 -26.08
CA GLY A 232 -17.00 8.44 -25.08
C GLY A 232 -17.45 9.69 -24.31
N GLY A 233 -18.73 10.08 -24.42
CA GLY A 233 -19.33 11.22 -23.72
C GLY A 233 -19.34 11.09 -22.19
N SER A 234 -19.85 12.14 -21.56
CA SER A 234 -19.97 12.21 -20.09
C SER A 234 -20.78 11.05 -19.52
N ARG A 235 -20.28 10.42 -18.46
CA ARG A 235 -20.98 9.33 -17.74
C ARG A 235 -21.80 9.91 -16.61
N LEU A 236 -23.10 9.58 -16.56
CA LEU A 236 -24.01 10.02 -15.52
C LEU A 236 -23.49 9.56 -14.14
N GLY A 237 -23.44 10.49 -13.18
CA GLY A 237 -22.95 10.24 -11.82
C GLY A 237 -21.42 10.10 -11.69
N TRP A 238 -20.66 10.16 -12.79
CA TRP A 238 -19.20 10.02 -12.77
C TRP A 238 -18.48 11.28 -13.29
N THR A 239 -18.79 11.69 -14.54
CA THR A 239 -18.11 12.78 -15.25
C THR A 239 -19.09 13.80 -15.83
N SER A 240 -20.36 13.77 -15.39
CA SER A 240 -21.39 14.67 -15.87
C SER A 240 -21.71 15.74 -14.83
N TRP A 241 -21.47 17.00 -15.18
CA TRP A 241 -21.89 18.15 -14.38
C TRP A 241 -22.78 19.06 -15.23
N LEU A 242 -23.80 19.62 -14.62
CA LEU A 242 -24.67 20.58 -15.31
C LEU A 242 -23.86 21.76 -15.84
N SER A 243 -24.12 22.13 -17.07
CA SER A 243 -23.53 23.32 -17.70
C SER A 243 -23.99 24.59 -16.97
N LEU A 244 -23.08 25.52 -16.75
CA LEU A 244 -23.41 26.83 -16.22
C LEU A 244 -23.91 27.73 -17.33
N PRO A 245 -24.78 28.71 -17.00
CA PRO A 245 -25.21 29.75 -17.96
C PRO A 245 -23.99 30.48 -18.58
N PRO A 246 -24.13 31.01 -19.81
CA PRO A 246 -23.08 31.80 -20.45
C PRO A 246 -22.63 32.95 -19.54
N GLY A 247 -21.32 33.16 -19.44
CA GLY A 247 -20.71 34.20 -18.59
C GLY A 247 -20.48 33.84 -17.12
N ARG A 248 -20.98 32.72 -16.64
CA ARG A 248 -20.63 32.21 -15.28
C ARG A 248 -19.50 31.21 -15.34
N ARG A 249 -18.47 31.41 -14.51
CA ARG A 249 -17.39 30.46 -14.28
C ARG A 249 -17.72 29.59 -13.06
N ARG A 250 -17.38 28.31 -13.12
CA ARG A 250 -17.50 27.41 -11.97
C ARG A 250 -16.36 27.71 -11.01
N ASN A 251 -16.68 28.17 -9.80
CA ASN A 251 -15.70 28.49 -8.77
C ASN A 251 -15.50 27.35 -7.76
N ARG A 252 -16.34 26.30 -7.84
CA ARG A 252 -16.27 25.15 -6.93
C ARG A 252 -15.80 23.91 -7.68
N PRO A 253 -14.91 23.10 -7.10
CA PRO A 253 -14.50 21.83 -7.67
C PRO A 253 -15.69 20.86 -7.76
N GLY A 254 -15.59 19.88 -8.66
CA GLY A 254 -16.59 18.81 -8.79
C GLY A 254 -16.36 17.72 -7.76
N THR A 255 -17.22 17.61 -6.76
CA THR A 255 -17.04 16.73 -5.58
C THR A 255 -18.02 15.56 -5.51
N GLU A 256 -18.86 15.38 -6.50
CA GLU A 256 -20.03 14.49 -6.41
C GLU A 256 -19.76 12.99 -6.63
N PRO A 257 -18.82 12.54 -7.48
CA PRO A 257 -18.62 11.11 -7.64
C PRO A 257 -18.00 10.48 -6.40
N CYS A 258 -18.65 9.44 -5.89
CA CYS A 258 -18.21 8.66 -4.76
C CYS A 258 -18.32 7.18 -5.12
N PHE A 259 -17.20 6.46 -5.11
CA PHE A 259 -17.11 5.09 -5.57
C PHE A 259 -16.80 4.14 -4.41
N GLU A 260 -17.71 3.21 -4.15
CA GLU A 260 -17.45 2.11 -3.19
C GLU A 260 -16.77 0.96 -3.94
N PRO A 261 -15.60 0.49 -3.50
CA PRO A 261 -14.97 -0.68 -4.07
C PRO A 261 -15.79 -1.93 -3.70
N ARG A 262 -16.06 -2.74 -4.69
CA ARG A 262 -16.74 -4.05 -4.53
C ARG A 262 -15.78 -5.12 -4.07
#